data_1790f2ffee9d30d2a7200f2ba2365e99
#
_entry.id   1790f2ffee9d30d2a7200f2ba2365e99
#
_cell.length_a   1.000
_cell.length_b   1.000
_cell.length_c   1.000
_cell.angle_alpha   90.00
_cell.angle_beta   90.00
_cell.angle_gamma   90.00
#
_symmetry.space_group_name_H-M   'P 1'
#
loop_
_entity.id
_entity.type
_entity.pdbx_description
1 polymer ?
#
loop_
_entity_poly.entity_id
_entity_poly.type
_entity_poly.pdbx_seq_one_letter_code
_entity_poly.pdbx_strand_id
1 'polypeptide(L)'
;LDRIVERMREMDYARAAAYEMPETEPDGFAEAYMHTPVGKIYAYSMAQFDHWTREPFSANFRRMLTLEQYRAPKLAQLHRDYLAGGPLEYMAAIFRRLTDTDDEAMQLALDFYGPMYLLYSVYDAAEEKETVAPMLAAHIRRFIARIETRYRWNGETDFEGGERFL
;
A
#
# COMPACT_ATOMS: atom_id res chain seq x y z
N LEU A 1 0.12 -13.46 -20.46
CA LEU A 1 0.55 -12.98 -19.15
C LEU A 1 1.34 -11.67 -19.25
N ASP A 2 2.33 -11.57 -20.13
CA ASP A 2 3.22 -10.39 -20.23
C ASP A 2 2.45 -9.10 -20.56
N ARG A 3 1.45 -9.16 -21.45
CA ARG A 3 0.57 -8.02 -21.73
C ARG A 3 -0.29 -7.61 -20.52
N ILE A 4 -0.69 -8.56 -19.69
CA ILE A 4 -1.43 -8.30 -18.45
C ILE A 4 -0.53 -7.57 -17.45
N VAL A 5 0.68 -8.06 -17.28
CA VAL A 5 1.68 -7.45 -16.38
C VAL A 5 2.04 -6.04 -16.84
N GLU A 6 2.23 -5.83 -18.14
CA GLU A 6 2.51 -4.49 -18.69
C GLU A 6 1.37 -3.52 -18.42
N ARG A 7 0.12 -3.93 -18.67
CA ARG A 7 -1.04 -3.10 -18.36
C ARG A 7 -1.15 -2.78 -16.87
N MET A 8 -0.88 -3.75 -15.98
CA MET A 8 -0.85 -3.48 -14.54
C MET A 8 0.20 -2.43 -14.18
N ARG A 9 1.38 -2.53 -14.78
CA ARG A 9 2.47 -1.56 -14.57
C ARG A 9 2.08 -0.16 -15.02
N GLU A 10 1.48 -0.03 -16.21
CA GLU A 10 0.97 1.25 -16.72
C GLU A 10 -0.08 1.86 -15.79
N MET A 11 -1.01 1.04 -15.27
CA MET A 11 -2.03 1.49 -14.33
C MET A 11 -1.43 1.95 -12.99
N ASP A 12 -0.41 1.26 -12.49
CA ASP A 12 0.30 1.62 -11.26
C ASP A 12 1.02 2.98 -11.42
N TYR A 13 1.74 3.18 -12.51
CA TYR A 13 2.39 4.46 -12.80
C TYR A 13 1.39 5.61 -12.91
N ALA A 14 0.29 5.41 -13.64
CA ALA A 14 -0.75 6.42 -13.81
C ALA A 14 -1.39 6.80 -12.46
N ARG A 15 -1.63 5.84 -11.58
CA ARG A 15 -2.21 6.08 -10.26
C ARG A 15 -1.22 6.81 -9.34
N ALA A 16 0.03 6.39 -9.30
CA ALA A 16 1.06 7.07 -8.52
C ALA A 16 1.22 8.53 -8.96
N ALA A 17 1.25 8.79 -10.27
CA ALA A 17 1.31 10.14 -10.82
C ALA A 17 0.07 10.98 -10.46
N ALA A 18 -1.13 10.39 -10.52
CA ALA A 18 -2.38 11.07 -10.19
C ALA A 18 -2.43 11.53 -8.72
N TYR A 19 -1.77 10.82 -7.81
CA TYR A 19 -1.68 11.17 -6.39
C TYR A 19 -0.36 11.87 -6.03
N GLU A 20 0.44 12.24 -7.03
CA GLU A 20 1.74 12.92 -6.85
C GLU A 20 2.68 12.15 -5.90
N MET A 21 2.65 10.82 -5.97
CA MET A 21 3.52 9.99 -5.15
C MET A 21 4.93 9.93 -5.73
N PRO A 22 5.97 9.76 -4.88
CA PRO A 22 7.33 9.60 -5.36
C PRO A 22 7.47 8.44 -6.37
N GLU A 23 8.29 8.65 -7.40
CA GLU A 23 8.63 7.59 -8.35
C GLU A 23 9.40 6.47 -7.65
N THR A 24 9.16 5.22 -8.06
CA THR A 24 9.75 4.04 -7.45
C THR A 24 11.16 3.71 -7.94
N GLU A 25 11.74 4.52 -8.82
CA GLU A 25 13.06 4.34 -9.41
C GLU A 25 14.18 4.94 -8.56
N PRO A 26 15.38 4.30 -8.68
CA PRO A 26 15.84 3.30 -7.73
C PRO A 26 16.51 3.90 -6.50
N ASP A 27 17.01 5.14 -6.56
CA ASP A 27 17.74 5.78 -5.46
C ASP A 27 17.01 7.05 -5.02
N GLY A 28 16.49 7.07 -3.79
CA GLY A 28 15.91 8.27 -3.19
C GLY A 28 14.39 8.25 -2.99
N PHE A 29 13.66 7.20 -3.40
CA PHE A 29 12.21 7.15 -3.18
C PHE A 29 11.85 7.18 -1.68
N ALA A 30 12.62 6.50 -0.84
CA ALA A 30 12.39 6.49 0.61
C ALA A 30 12.57 7.88 1.22
N GLU A 31 13.59 8.64 0.78
CA GLU A 31 13.77 10.03 1.20
C GLU A 31 12.63 10.92 0.71
N ALA A 32 12.19 10.76 -0.53
CA ALA A 32 11.07 11.50 -1.09
C ALA A 32 9.76 11.25 -0.31
N TYR A 33 9.54 10.02 0.18
CA TYR A 33 8.40 9.71 1.05
C TYR A 33 8.46 10.45 2.38
N MET A 34 9.64 10.68 2.95
CA MET A 34 9.78 11.45 4.19
C MET A 34 9.30 12.89 4.04
N HIS A 35 9.30 13.44 2.84
CA HIS A 35 8.80 14.76 2.50
C HIS A 35 7.37 14.77 1.94
N THR A 36 6.74 13.59 1.80
CA THR A 36 5.38 13.47 1.28
C THR A 36 4.36 13.75 2.40
N PRO A 37 3.37 14.63 2.20
CA PRO A 37 2.33 14.87 3.18
C PRO A 37 1.56 13.60 3.55
N VAL A 38 1.28 13.41 4.84
CA VAL A 38 0.61 12.21 5.36
C VAL A 38 -0.78 12.03 4.75
N GLY A 39 -1.48 13.13 4.46
CA GLY A 39 -2.77 13.11 3.79
C GLY A 39 -2.72 12.51 2.39
N LYS A 40 -1.66 12.77 1.64
CA LYS A 40 -1.43 12.16 0.32
C LYS A 40 -1.17 10.65 0.45
N ILE A 41 -0.39 10.23 1.45
CA ILE A 41 -0.13 8.81 1.73
C ILE A 41 -1.43 8.10 2.07
N TYR A 42 -2.27 8.70 2.92
CA TYR A 42 -3.59 8.16 3.23
C TYR A 42 -4.46 8.01 1.98
N ALA A 43 -4.61 9.09 1.21
CA ALA A 43 -5.44 9.10 0.00
C ALA A 43 -4.95 8.07 -1.03
N TYR A 44 -3.64 7.97 -1.24
CA TYR A 44 -3.04 6.98 -2.14
C TYR A 44 -3.27 5.56 -1.66
N SER A 45 -3.11 5.28 -0.36
CA SER A 45 -3.36 3.97 0.21
C SER A 45 -4.80 3.52 0.04
N MET A 46 -5.76 4.41 0.24
CA MET A 46 -7.18 4.14 -0.02
C MET A 46 -7.45 3.89 -1.51
N ALA A 47 -6.84 4.66 -2.39
CA ALA A 47 -6.94 4.46 -3.83
C ALA A 47 -6.32 3.14 -4.30
N GLN A 48 -5.22 2.70 -3.68
CA GLN A 48 -4.62 1.39 -3.93
C GLN A 48 -5.59 0.26 -3.57
N PHE A 49 -6.22 0.35 -2.40
CA PHE A 49 -7.21 -0.64 -1.99
C PHE A 49 -8.42 -0.68 -2.92
N ASP A 50 -8.95 0.49 -3.30
CA ASP A 50 -10.06 0.61 -4.25
C ASP A 50 -9.70 0.00 -5.61
N HIS A 51 -8.51 0.27 -6.11
CA HIS A 51 -7.98 -0.30 -7.35
C HIS A 51 -7.92 -1.84 -7.30
N TRP A 52 -7.37 -2.40 -6.24
CA TRP A 52 -7.22 -3.86 -6.11
C TRP A 52 -8.51 -4.60 -5.75
N THR A 53 -9.56 -3.90 -5.35
CA THR A 53 -10.84 -4.50 -4.97
C THR A 53 -11.97 -4.23 -5.94
N ARG A 54 -12.08 -3.01 -6.47
CA ARG A 54 -13.23 -2.55 -7.25
C ARG A 54 -12.95 -2.40 -8.75
N GLU A 55 -11.72 -2.11 -9.14
CA GLU A 55 -11.36 -2.05 -10.55
C GLU A 55 -11.33 -3.49 -11.12
N PRO A 56 -12.18 -3.83 -12.11
CA PRO A 56 -12.39 -5.24 -12.51
C PRO A 56 -11.13 -5.94 -13.00
N PHE A 57 -10.31 -5.27 -13.79
CA PHE A 57 -9.08 -5.87 -14.32
C PHE A 57 -8.08 -6.19 -13.21
N SER A 58 -7.84 -5.25 -12.31
CA SER A 58 -6.89 -5.40 -11.21
C SER A 58 -7.39 -6.38 -10.15
N ALA A 59 -8.67 -6.34 -9.80
CA ALA A 59 -9.29 -7.30 -8.88
C ALA A 59 -9.19 -8.72 -9.41
N ASN A 60 -9.45 -8.94 -10.71
CA ASN A 60 -9.33 -10.26 -11.33
C ASN A 60 -7.87 -10.71 -11.41
N PHE A 61 -6.93 -9.81 -11.69
CA PHE A 61 -5.51 -10.12 -11.67
C PHE A 61 -5.04 -10.55 -10.26
N ARG A 62 -5.43 -9.81 -9.23
CA ARG A 62 -5.13 -10.17 -7.83
C ARG A 62 -5.69 -11.56 -7.47
N ARG A 63 -6.95 -11.83 -7.80
CA ARG A 63 -7.59 -13.13 -7.53
C ARG A 63 -6.90 -14.25 -8.28
N MET A 64 -6.56 -14.03 -9.54
CA MET A 64 -5.80 -15.00 -10.34
C MET A 64 -4.46 -15.32 -9.67
N LEU A 65 -3.69 -14.32 -9.29
CA LEU A 65 -2.40 -14.53 -8.61
C LEU A 65 -2.57 -15.30 -7.29
N THR A 66 -3.61 -14.99 -6.53
CA THR A 66 -3.91 -15.68 -5.26
C THR A 66 -4.21 -17.16 -5.48
N LEU A 67 -4.95 -17.50 -6.52
CA LEU A 67 -5.29 -18.89 -6.83
C LEU A 67 -4.13 -19.67 -7.46
N GLU A 68 -3.36 -19.02 -8.32
CA GLU A 68 -2.36 -19.67 -9.17
C GLU A 68 -0.94 -19.66 -8.60
N GLN A 69 -0.68 -18.98 -7.49
CA GLN A 69 0.65 -18.84 -6.90
C GLN A 69 1.35 -20.18 -6.61
N TYR A 70 0.59 -21.23 -6.37
CA TYR A 70 1.13 -22.56 -6.06
C TYR A 70 1.32 -23.45 -7.29
N ARG A 71 0.91 -22.99 -8.47
CA ARG A 71 0.93 -23.80 -9.71
C ARG A 71 2.20 -23.66 -10.53
N ALA A 72 2.82 -22.50 -10.51
CA ALA A 72 4.02 -22.25 -11.30
C ALA A 72 4.92 -21.20 -10.65
N PRO A 73 6.26 -21.34 -10.74
CA PRO A 73 7.21 -20.40 -10.15
C PRO A 73 7.03 -18.95 -10.62
N LYS A 74 6.70 -18.73 -11.90
CA LYS A 74 6.45 -17.39 -12.44
C LYS A 74 5.22 -16.73 -11.79
N LEU A 75 4.17 -17.47 -11.50
CA LEU A 75 2.95 -16.97 -10.86
C LEU A 75 3.17 -16.72 -9.37
N ALA A 76 3.94 -17.60 -8.71
CA ALA A 76 4.41 -17.36 -7.33
C ALA A 76 5.24 -16.08 -7.23
N GLN A 77 6.13 -15.84 -8.19
CA GLN A 77 6.95 -14.63 -8.25
C GLN A 77 6.08 -13.37 -8.40
N LEU A 78 5.13 -13.39 -9.33
CA LEU A 78 4.21 -12.26 -9.52
C LEU A 78 3.34 -11.99 -8.29
N HIS A 79 2.83 -13.04 -7.65
CA HIS A 79 2.08 -12.89 -6.39
C HIS A 79 2.95 -12.23 -5.31
N ARG A 80 4.18 -12.68 -5.15
CA ARG A 80 5.15 -12.09 -4.22
C ARG A 80 5.39 -10.62 -4.53
N ASP A 81 5.66 -10.28 -5.79
CA ASP A 81 6.07 -8.94 -6.20
C ASP A 81 4.92 -7.92 -6.08
N TYR A 82 3.69 -8.32 -6.37
CA TYR A 82 2.54 -7.42 -6.34
C TYR A 82 1.79 -7.40 -5.00
N LEU A 83 1.77 -8.50 -4.27
CA LEU A 83 0.83 -8.65 -3.15
C LEU A 83 1.47 -9.01 -1.81
N ALA A 84 2.66 -9.58 -1.78
CA ALA A 84 3.25 -10.11 -0.56
C ALA A 84 4.59 -9.45 -0.23
N GLY A 85 5.71 -10.14 -0.41
CA GLY A 85 7.04 -9.67 -0.03
C GLY A 85 7.45 -8.37 -0.72
N GLY A 86 7.07 -8.15 -1.97
CA GLY A 86 7.38 -6.92 -2.69
C GLY A 86 6.86 -5.66 -2.00
N PRO A 87 5.55 -5.54 -1.69
CA PRO A 87 5.02 -4.44 -0.89
C PRO A 87 5.68 -4.29 0.48
N LEU A 88 5.97 -5.40 1.18
CA LEU A 88 6.63 -5.35 2.48
C LEU A 88 8.05 -4.79 2.39
N GLU A 89 8.84 -5.27 1.44
CA GLU A 89 10.22 -4.80 1.21
C GLU A 89 10.26 -3.32 0.84
N TYR A 90 9.33 -2.90 -0.02
CA TYR A 90 9.18 -1.50 -0.42
C TYR A 90 8.84 -0.58 0.76
N MET A 91 7.86 -0.97 1.57
CA MET A 91 7.45 -0.21 2.76
C MET A 91 8.53 -0.23 3.84
N ALA A 92 9.20 -1.36 4.06
CA ALA A 92 10.30 -1.46 4.99
C ALA A 92 11.46 -0.52 4.62
N ALA A 93 11.77 -0.38 3.34
CA ALA A 93 12.78 0.59 2.87
C ALA A 93 12.40 2.04 3.20
N ILE A 94 11.12 2.39 3.11
CA ILE A 94 10.62 3.71 3.53
C ILE A 94 10.73 3.86 5.06
N PHE A 95 10.21 2.92 5.82
CA PHE A 95 10.20 2.98 7.29
C PHE A 95 11.58 2.87 7.90
N ARG A 96 12.58 2.32 7.18
CA ARG A 96 13.97 2.32 7.63
C ARG A 96 14.52 3.72 7.88
N ARG A 97 13.95 4.72 7.22
CA ARG A 97 14.30 6.15 7.44
C ARG A 97 13.83 6.68 8.80
N LEU A 98 12.88 6.00 9.43
CA LEU A 98 12.31 6.37 10.73
C LEU A 98 12.83 5.52 11.89
N THR A 99 13.47 4.39 11.60
CA THR A 99 13.82 3.36 12.59
C THR A 99 15.32 3.17 12.69
N ASP A 100 15.78 2.59 13.79
CA ASP A 100 17.20 2.32 14.02
C ASP A 100 17.67 0.99 13.41
N THR A 101 16.76 0.06 13.17
CA THR A 101 17.07 -1.28 12.66
C THR A 101 16.17 -1.70 11.50
N ASP A 102 16.67 -2.63 10.68
CA ASP A 102 15.90 -3.25 9.60
C ASP A 102 14.74 -4.07 10.14
N ASP A 103 14.91 -4.75 11.29
CA ASP A 103 13.85 -5.52 11.93
C ASP A 103 12.68 -4.62 12.35
N GLU A 104 12.96 -3.47 12.95
CA GLU A 104 11.92 -2.51 13.34
C GLU A 104 11.20 -1.95 12.12
N ALA A 105 11.92 -1.63 11.05
CA ALA A 105 11.33 -1.18 9.79
C ALA A 105 10.41 -2.24 9.19
N MET A 106 10.81 -3.51 9.22
CA MET A 106 9.98 -4.62 8.74
C MET A 106 8.73 -4.82 9.60
N GLN A 107 8.83 -4.66 10.92
CA GLN A 107 7.65 -4.72 11.80
C GLN A 107 6.66 -3.60 11.47
N LEU A 108 7.12 -2.38 11.20
CA LEU A 108 6.25 -1.30 10.76
C LEU A 108 5.59 -1.59 9.40
N ALA A 109 6.34 -2.19 8.47
CA ALA A 109 5.79 -2.59 7.17
C ALA A 109 4.69 -3.66 7.32
N LEU A 110 4.91 -4.65 8.18
CA LEU A 110 3.91 -5.68 8.52
C LEU A 110 2.67 -5.06 9.18
N ASP A 111 2.86 -4.18 10.15
CA ASP A 111 1.77 -3.49 10.83
C ASP A 111 0.93 -2.64 9.87
N PHE A 112 1.56 -2.00 8.91
CA PHE A 112 0.87 -1.16 7.94
C PHE A 112 0.13 -1.98 6.88
N TYR A 113 0.84 -2.90 6.24
CA TYR A 113 0.33 -3.61 5.06
C TYR A 113 -0.48 -4.87 5.38
N GLY A 114 -0.17 -5.56 6.49
CA GLY A 114 -0.84 -6.80 6.86
C GLY A 114 -2.37 -6.71 6.88
N PRO A 115 -2.97 -5.70 7.53
CA PRO A 115 -4.41 -5.49 7.49
C PRO A 115 -4.96 -5.21 6.09
N MET A 116 -4.25 -4.46 5.25
CA MET A 116 -4.68 -4.23 3.87
C MET A 116 -4.73 -5.54 3.08
N TYR A 117 -3.71 -6.36 3.20
CA TYR A 117 -3.66 -7.67 2.55
C TYR A 117 -4.79 -8.59 3.03
N LEU A 118 -5.05 -8.64 4.32
CA LEU A 118 -6.18 -9.39 4.89
C LEU A 118 -7.51 -8.89 4.36
N LEU A 119 -7.68 -7.57 4.29
CA LEU A 119 -8.94 -6.95 3.87
C LEU A 119 -9.27 -7.17 2.39
N TYR A 120 -8.33 -7.51 1.53
CA TYR A 120 -8.66 -7.98 0.19
C TYR A 120 -9.55 -9.23 0.22
N SER A 121 -9.22 -10.19 1.06
CA SER A 121 -10.00 -11.42 1.23
C SER A 121 -11.35 -11.14 1.91
N VAL A 122 -11.35 -10.28 2.93
CA VAL A 122 -12.59 -9.86 3.61
C VAL A 122 -13.54 -9.18 2.62
N TYR A 123 -13.01 -8.30 1.77
CA TYR A 123 -13.79 -7.62 0.73
C TYR A 123 -14.41 -8.62 -0.26
N ASP A 124 -13.63 -9.59 -0.74
CA ASP A 124 -14.11 -10.57 -1.70
C ASP A 124 -15.27 -11.43 -1.15
N ALA A 125 -15.25 -11.73 0.13
CA ALA A 125 -16.27 -12.52 0.82
C ALA A 125 -17.43 -11.72 1.39
N ALA A 126 -17.32 -10.40 1.50
CA ALA A 126 -18.34 -9.56 2.12
C ALA A 126 -19.63 -9.49 1.31
N GLU A 127 -20.76 -9.59 1.99
CA GLU A 127 -22.09 -9.32 1.40
C GLU A 127 -22.26 -7.82 1.16
N GLU A 128 -21.91 -7.00 2.17
CA GLU A 128 -21.91 -5.54 2.12
C GLU A 128 -20.50 -5.01 1.93
N LYS A 129 -20.03 -4.92 0.69
CA LYS A 129 -18.64 -4.58 0.35
C LYS A 129 -18.21 -3.19 0.79
N GLU A 130 -19.15 -2.24 0.86
CA GLU A 130 -18.94 -0.87 1.31
C GLU A 130 -18.53 -0.77 2.78
N THR A 131 -18.69 -1.81 3.58
CA THR A 131 -18.26 -1.83 4.98
C THR A 131 -16.76 -2.00 5.16
N VAL A 132 -16.06 -2.48 4.15
CA VAL A 132 -14.65 -2.89 4.26
C VAL A 132 -13.69 -1.71 4.15
N ALA A 133 -13.90 -0.78 3.22
CA ALA A 133 -13.06 0.40 3.08
C ALA A 133 -12.97 1.25 4.36
N PRO A 134 -14.05 1.47 5.13
CA PRO A 134 -13.97 2.13 6.44
C PRO A 134 -13.07 1.41 7.45
N MET A 135 -12.99 0.09 7.42
CA MET A 135 -12.08 -0.67 8.29
C MET A 135 -10.61 -0.37 7.97
N LEU A 136 -10.27 -0.33 6.69
CA LEU A 136 -8.94 0.06 6.24
C LEU A 136 -8.63 1.52 6.58
N ALA A 137 -9.56 2.42 6.33
CA ALA A 137 -9.41 3.84 6.67
C ALA A 137 -9.10 4.05 8.16
N ALA A 138 -9.83 3.37 9.04
CA ALA A 138 -9.58 3.43 10.49
C ALA A 138 -8.19 2.88 10.86
N HIS A 139 -7.75 1.80 10.22
CA HIS A 139 -6.41 1.24 10.42
C HIS A 139 -5.31 2.23 10.00
N ILE A 140 -5.40 2.78 8.79
CA ILE A 140 -4.39 3.70 8.27
C ILE A 140 -4.30 4.97 9.14
N ARG A 141 -5.43 5.53 9.55
CA ARG A 141 -5.46 6.70 10.44
C ARG A 141 -4.75 6.45 11.76
N ARG A 142 -5.04 5.31 12.41
CA ARG A 142 -4.36 4.93 13.66
C ARG A 142 -2.88 4.68 13.47
N PHE A 143 -2.50 4.06 12.36
CA PHE A 143 -1.11 3.84 12.02
C PHE A 143 -0.36 5.16 11.84
N ILE A 144 -0.90 6.09 11.05
CA ILE A 144 -0.32 7.41 10.82
C ILE A 144 -0.17 8.18 12.14
N ALA A 145 -1.20 8.22 12.99
CA ALA A 145 -1.14 8.90 14.28
C ALA A 145 -0.01 8.33 15.17
N ARG A 146 0.18 7.02 15.16
CA ARG A 146 1.28 6.36 15.89
C ARG A 146 2.65 6.74 15.34
N ILE A 147 2.81 6.78 14.02
CA ILE A 147 4.06 7.16 13.35
C ILE A 147 4.41 8.63 13.63
N GLU A 148 3.46 9.54 13.53
CA GLU A 148 3.67 10.95 13.82
C GLU A 148 4.12 11.17 15.27
N THR A 149 3.51 10.47 16.21
CA THR A 149 3.82 10.62 17.64
C THR A 149 5.15 9.99 18.02
N ARG A 150 5.41 8.76 17.56
CA ARG A 150 6.58 7.95 18.02
C ARG A 150 7.84 8.25 17.24
N TYR A 151 7.74 8.47 15.92
CA TYR A 151 8.88 8.53 15.02
C TYR A 151 9.14 9.93 14.44
N ARG A 152 8.33 10.93 14.77
CA ARG A 152 8.43 12.30 14.26
C ARG A 152 8.53 12.34 12.73
N TRP A 153 7.54 11.76 12.06
CA TRP A 153 7.45 11.92 10.62
C TRP A 153 7.36 13.41 10.26
N ASN A 154 8.33 13.93 9.53
CA ASN A 154 8.44 15.35 9.17
C ASN A 154 7.68 15.70 7.88
N GLY A 155 6.84 14.82 7.38
CA GLY A 155 5.92 15.15 6.30
C GLY A 155 5.03 16.30 6.79
N GLU A 156 4.91 17.37 6.00
CA GLU A 156 4.02 18.48 6.33
C GLU A 156 2.62 17.93 6.59
N THR A 157 2.06 18.26 7.74
CA THR A 157 0.75 17.82 8.19
C THR A 157 -0.36 18.65 7.52
N ASP A 158 -0.28 18.84 6.23
CA ASP A 158 -1.33 19.50 5.46
C ASP A 158 -2.47 18.52 5.16
N PHE A 159 -3.21 18.16 6.23
CA PHE A 159 -4.61 17.82 6.06
C PHE A 159 -5.34 19.13 5.76
N GLU A 160 -5.62 19.41 4.49
CA GLU A 160 -6.60 20.43 4.13
C GLU A 160 -7.92 20.08 4.84
N GLY A 161 -8.26 20.79 5.92
CA GLY A 161 -9.52 20.62 6.60
C GLY A 161 -9.48 20.47 8.12
N GLY A 162 -8.35 20.56 8.79
CA GLY A 162 -8.28 20.73 10.25
C GLY A 162 -8.79 19.57 11.12
N GLU A 163 -9.08 18.42 10.58
CA GLU A 163 -9.39 17.23 11.34
C GLU A 163 -8.13 16.40 11.57
N ARG A 164 -7.57 16.53 12.77
CA ARG A 164 -6.61 15.55 13.27
C ARG A 164 -7.36 14.23 13.46
N PHE A 165 -6.94 13.21 12.76
CA PHE A 165 -7.45 11.87 12.97
C PHE A 165 -6.97 11.37 14.35
N LEU A 166 -7.90 11.33 15.29
CA LEU A 166 -7.74 10.70 16.60
C LEU A 166 -7.98 9.20 16.46
#